data_19311013a2dd07d956713e8a3e4059bf
#
_entry.id   19311013a2dd07d956713e8a3e4059bf
#
_cell.length_a   1.000
_cell.length_b   1.000
_cell.length_c   1.000
_cell.angle_alpha   90.00
_cell.angle_beta   90.00
_cell.angle_gamma   90.00
#
_symmetry.space_group_name_H-M   'P 1'
#
loop_
_entity.id
_entity.type
_entity.pdbx_description
1 polymer ?
#
loop_
_entity_poly.entity_id
_entity_poly.type
_entity_poly.pdbx_seq_one_letter_code
_entity_poly.pdbx_strand_id
1 'polypeptide(L)'
;MKDRLVIIGASYLQIPLVEKAKEMGLETHVFAWKEGAVCQSIADFFYPISITNIIEILNKCKLIEPRGIISIASDLAMVAVNTIAQELGLISNSIECTKLTTNKFFMRSKLFEVGIEGPKFIKISEGKLNDEIHEMEFPLIVKPVDRSGSRGVNLINNINEIEKAINDAKQESWNGDVIVEEFINGRELSIETISWEGKHYILQYTDKETTDAPNFIEKAHHQPAIINNKERDEIDKLVIKALDALNIRYGASHIELKIDSEDKLKIIEIGARMGGDCIGSDLVQLSTGYDFVKGVIEIATGNFKIPAFGEKNCSGIYYIFPRPGVYEGFIFKKNADIVKYEILAHISDYIPEIKDSSQRPAYYIYKSDHRIEFDPEQLILITRCKYDNSF
;
A
#
# COMPACT_ATOMS: atom_id res chain seq x y z
N MET A 1 0.69 28.91 19.38
CA MET A 1 1.24 28.46 18.08
C MET A 1 0.49 27.19 17.70
N LYS A 2 0.28 26.94 16.41
CA LYS A 2 -0.29 25.65 15.95
C LYS A 2 0.76 24.56 16.17
N ASP A 3 0.27 23.36 16.54
CA ASP A 3 1.12 22.16 16.52
C ASP A 3 1.54 21.86 15.07
N ARG A 4 2.79 21.43 14.85
CA ARG A 4 3.38 21.20 13.54
C ARG A 4 3.43 19.70 13.25
N LEU A 5 2.99 19.31 12.07
CA LEU A 5 3.06 17.92 11.60
C LEU A 5 3.97 17.83 10.38
N VAL A 6 4.99 16.99 10.45
CA VAL A 6 5.83 16.66 9.30
C VAL A 6 5.24 15.47 8.57
N ILE A 7 5.10 15.61 7.24
CA ILE A 7 4.57 14.59 6.35
C ILE A 7 5.64 14.22 5.33
N ILE A 8 5.96 12.92 5.22
CA ILE A 8 6.93 12.39 4.27
C ILE A 8 6.20 11.78 3.07
N GLY A 9 6.44 12.35 1.89
CA GLY A 9 5.73 12.01 0.65
C GLY A 9 4.67 13.05 0.27
N ALA A 10 4.43 13.20 -1.03
CA ALA A 10 3.54 14.23 -1.57
C ALA A 10 2.77 13.79 -2.83
N SER A 11 2.61 12.49 -3.06
CA SER A 11 1.79 11.96 -4.16
C SER A 11 0.28 12.14 -3.88
N TYR A 12 -0.56 11.81 -4.84
CA TYR A 12 -2.01 11.85 -4.65
C TYR A 12 -2.50 11.00 -3.46
N LEU A 13 -1.76 9.94 -3.11
CA LEU A 13 -2.09 9.08 -1.96
C LEU A 13 -1.91 9.79 -0.60
N GLN A 14 -1.10 10.86 -0.52
CA GLN A 14 -0.93 11.64 0.71
C GLN A 14 -1.86 12.85 0.81
N ILE A 15 -2.63 13.18 -0.23
CA ILE A 15 -3.62 14.28 -0.19
C ILE A 15 -4.54 14.17 1.03
N PRO A 16 -5.19 13.01 1.29
CA PRO A 16 -6.09 12.87 2.45
C PRO A 16 -5.41 13.15 3.79
N LEU A 17 -4.12 12.83 3.92
CA LEU A 17 -3.35 13.08 5.13
C LEU A 17 -3.09 14.58 5.34
N VAL A 18 -2.70 15.31 4.28
CA VAL A 18 -2.45 16.75 4.36
C VAL A 18 -3.74 17.52 4.67
N GLU A 19 -4.83 17.18 3.98
CA GLU A 19 -6.14 17.80 4.18
C GLU A 19 -6.66 17.55 5.60
N LYS A 20 -6.60 16.30 6.08
CA LYS A 20 -7.04 15.96 7.43
C LYS A 20 -6.20 16.64 8.52
N ALA A 21 -4.90 16.73 8.34
CA ALA A 21 -4.03 17.46 9.27
C ALA A 21 -4.43 18.93 9.39
N LYS A 22 -4.75 19.59 8.26
CA LYS A 22 -5.23 20.98 8.23
C LYS A 22 -6.61 21.12 8.86
N GLU A 23 -7.55 20.21 8.60
CA GLU A 23 -8.86 20.17 9.27
C GLU A 23 -8.72 20.05 10.79
N MET A 24 -7.72 19.30 11.26
CA MET A 24 -7.39 19.17 12.69
C MET A 24 -6.65 20.39 13.25
N GLY A 25 -6.40 21.43 12.45
CA GLY A 25 -5.76 22.67 12.86
C GLY A 25 -4.24 22.59 12.98
N LEU A 26 -3.61 21.54 12.46
CA LEU A 26 -2.16 21.40 12.44
C LEU A 26 -1.52 22.22 11.30
N GLU A 27 -0.29 22.68 11.51
CA GLU A 27 0.54 23.27 10.48
C GLU A 27 1.31 22.17 9.76
N THR A 28 1.15 22.05 8.44
CA THR A 28 1.69 20.95 7.65
C THR A 28 3.00 21.28 6.97
N HIS A 29 4.03 20.45 7.20
CA HIS A 29 5.36 20.55 6.62
C HIS A 29 5.64 19.30 5.78
N VAL A 30 5.56 19.39 4.46
CA VAL A 30 5.63 18.25 3.54
C VAL A 30 6.99 18.16 2.88
N PHE A 31 7.61 16.97 2.90
CA PHE A 31 8.89 16.65 2.26
C PHE A 31 8.69 15.61 1.16
N ALA A 32 9.13 15.93 -0.05
CA ALA A 32 9.10 15.00 -1.19
C ALA A 32 10.02 15.48 -2.33
N TRP A 33 10.19 14.62 -3.34
CA TRP A 33 10.68 15.09 -4.65
C TRP A 33 9.73 16.14 -5.22
N LYS A 34 10.27 17.06 -5.99
CA LYS A 34 9.47 18.12 -6.62
C LYS A 34 8.53 17.58 -7.71
N GLU A 35 9.03 16.63 -8.48
CA GLU A 35 8.29 15.99 -9.57
C GLU A 35 7.18 15.11 -8.99
N GLY A 36 5.94 15.30 -9.48
CA GLY A 36 4.76 14.57 -9.02
C GLY A 36 4.27 14.92 -7.61
N ALA A 37 4.78 16.01 -7.01
CA ALA A 37 4.41 16.45 -5.66
C ALA A 37 3.08 17.24 -5.66
N VAL A 38 1.97 16.55 -5.87
CA VAL A 38 0.63 17.19 -5.92
C VAL A 38 0.25 17.87 -4.60
N CYS A 39 0.75 17.36 -3.44
CA CYS A 39 0.52 17.99 -2.14
C CYS A 39 1.22 19.34 -1.96
N GLN A 40 2.15 19.73 -2.86
CA GLN A 40 2.81 21.04 -2.80
C GLN A 40 1.81 22.20 -2.78
N SER A 41 0.70 22.07 -3.51
CA SER A 41 -0.30 23.14 -3.65
C SER A 41 -1.22 23.29 -2.42
N ILE A 42 -1.30 22.28 -1.56
CA ILE A 42 -2.21 22.23 -0.41
C ILE A 42 -1.51 22.26 0.94
N ALA A 43 -0.20 21.99 1.00
CA ALA A 43 0.61 22.04 2.22
C ALA A 43 0.85 23.51 2.66
N ASP A 44 0.97 23.75 3.99
CA ASP A 44 1.38 25.06 4.48
C ASP A 44 2.85 25.35 4.13
N PHE A 45 3.72 24.33 4.23
CA PHE A 45 5.13 24.39 3.83
C PHE A 45 5.50 23.14 3.03
N PHE A 46 6.15 23.36 1.88
CA PHE A 46 6.68 22.27 1.05
C PHE A 46 8.19 22.39 0.91
N TYR A 47 8.89 21.27 1.10
CA TYR A 47 10.34 21.17 1.01
C TYR A 47 10.69 20.16 -0.09
N PRO A 48 11.30 20.60 -1.23
CA PRO A 48 11.68 19.73 -2.34
C PRO A 48 12.95 18.92 -2.00
N ILE A 49 12.87 18.11 -0.94
CA ILE A 49 13.96 17.26 -0.46
C ILE A 49 13.53 15.80 -0.64
N SER A 50 14.38 15.00 -1.28
CA SER A 50 14.15 13.57 -1.45
C SER A 50 13.83 12.89 -0.12
N ILE A 51 12.79 12.06 -0.08
CA ILE A 51 12.41 11.30 1.11
C ILE A 51 13.50 10.31 1.57
N THR A 52 14.49 10.02 0.72
CA THR A 52 15.66 9.21 1.04
C THR A 52 16.82 10.02 1.65
N ASN A 53 16.76 11.36 1.59
CA ASN A 53 17.77 12.23 2.21
C ASN A 53 17.43 12.51 3.68
N ILE A 54 17.47 11.46 4.50
CA ILE A 54 17.04 11.48 5.91
C ILE A 54 17.79 12.53 6.72
N ILE A 55 19.08 12.72 6.47
CA ILE A 55 19.93 13.67 7.22
C ILE A 55 19.46 15.11 7.00
N GLU A 56 19.16 15.49 5.77
CA GLU A 56 18.70 16.85 5.45
C GLU A 56 17.31 17.09 6.02
N ILE A 57 16.41 16.12 5.90
CA ILE A 57 15.07 16.19 6.51
C ILE A 57 15.17 16.34 8.03
N LEU A 58 16.00 15.53 8.71
CA LEU A 58 16.22 15.59 10.15
C LEU A 58 16.69 16.99 10.57
N ASN A 59 17.67 17.57 9.85
CA ASN A 59 18.18 18.90 10.15
C ASN A 59 17.09 19.98 10.01
N LYS A 60 16.19 19.85 9.04
CA LYS A 60 15.03 20.73 8.93
C LYS A 60 14.02 20.49 10.04
N CYS A 61 13.75 19.23 10.41
CA CYS A 61 12.85 18.88 11.50
C CYS A 61 13.29 19.45 12.84
N LYS A 62 14.62 19.49 13.12
CA LYS A 62 15.17 20.14 14.33
C LYS A 62 14.82 21.63 14.43
N LEU A 63 14.66 22.32 13.30
CA LEU A 63 14.25 23.73 13.25
C LEU A 63 12.72 23.89 13.27
N ILE A 64 12.00 22.92 12.70
CA ILE A 64 10.53 22.90 12.67
C ILE A 64 9.98 22.56 14.05
N GLU A 65 10.67 21.70 14.83
CA GLU A 65 10.21 21.17 16.13
C GLU A 65 8.80 20.56 16.01
N PRO A 66 8.61 19.53 15.16
CA PRO A 66 7.28 18.96 14.92
C PRO A 66 6.78 18.21 16.15
N ARG A 67 5.46 18.17 16.33
CA ARG A 67 4.79 17.31 17.30
C ARG A 67 4.73 15.85 16.88
N GLY A 68 4.76 15.61 15.57
CA GLY A 68 4.75 14.27 15.00
C GLY A 68 5.30 14.23 13.59
N ILE A 69 5.72 13.07 13.15
CA ILE A 69 6.18 12.77 11.79
C ILE A 69 5.40 11.56 11.29
N ILE A 70 4.89 11.62 10.05
CA ILE A 70 4.00 10.59 9.53
C ILE A 70 4.10 10.46 8.01
N SER A 71 3.70 9.32 7.51
CA SER A 71 3.33 9.06 6.11
C SER A 71 2.21 8.03 6.03
N ILE A 72 1.54 7.95 4.90
CA ILE A 72 0.60 6.88 4.55
C ILE A 72 0.96 6.29 3.18
N ALA A 73 0.54 5.06 2.92
CA ALA A 73 0.63 4.39 1.61
C ALA A 73 2.05 4.27 1.01
N SER A 74 3.12 4.35 1.82
CA SER A 74 4.50 4.28 1.32
C SER A 74 5.45 3.63 2.31
N ASP A 75 5.94 2.44 2.00
CA ASP A 75 6.93 1.71 2.82
C ASP A 75 8.27 2.45 2.85
N LEU A 76 8.70 2.99 1.70
CA LEU A 76 9.93 3.78 1.60
C LEU A 76 9.92 5.01 2.53
N ALA A 77 8.78 5.69 2.62
CA ALA A 77 8.63 6.85 3.48
C ALA A 77 8.74 6.48 4.96
N MET A 78 8.31 5.27 5.36
CA MET A 78 8.37 4.83 6.77
C MET A 78 9.80 4.69 7.28
N VAL A 79 10.78 4.44 6.42
CA VAL A 79 12.20 4.45 6.80
C VAL A 79 12.60 5.84 7.31
N ALA A 80 12.25 6.90 6.57
CA ALA A 80 12.51 8.28 7.00
C ALA A 80 11.68 8.66 8.23
N VAL A 81 10.38 8.35 8.23
CA VAL A 81 9.45 8.64 9.35
C VAL A 81 10.01 8.11 10.66
N ASN A 82 10.26 6.79 10.74
CA ASN A 82 10.68 6.17 12.00
C ASN A 82 12.11 6.56 12.41
N THR A 83 13.04 6.71 11.44
CA THR A 83 14.41 7.14 11.76
C THR A 83 14.42 8.55 12.34
N ILE A 84 13.73 9.49 11.69
CA ILE A 84 13.73 10.89 12.15
C ILE A 84 12.94 11.04 13.45
N ALA A 85 11.79 10.35 13.57
CA ALA A 85 10.99 10.39 14.78
C ALA A 85 11.76 9.83 16.00
N GLN A 86 12.50 8.74 15.84
CA GLN A 86 13.34 8.18 16.90
C GLN A 86 14.45 9.15 17.33
N GLU A 87 15.15 9.79 16.38
CA GLU A 87 16.20 10.80 16.66
C GLU A 87 15.65 12.04 17.40
N LEU A 88 14.38 12.37 17.19
CA LEU A 88 13.72 13.51 17.83
C LEU A 88 12.94 13.14 19.11
N GLY A 89 12.95 11.87 19.51
CA GLY A 89 12.18 11.39 20.67
C GLY A 89 10.65 11.45 20.47
N LEU A 90 10.18 11.37 19.22
CA LEU A 90 8.76 11.35 18.86
C LEU A 90 8.23 9.92 18.80
N ILE A 91 6.91 9.78 18.81
CA ILE A 91 6.24 8.48 18.71
C ILE A 91 6.54 7.84 17.35
N SER A 92 7.06 6.62 17.38
CA SER A 92 7.40 5.84 16.18
C SER A 92 7.59 4.35 16.52
N ASN A 93 7.59 3.52 15.50
CA ASN A 93 8.11 2.16 15.61
C ASN A 93 9.65 2.16 15.62
N SER A 94 10.25 1.11 16.15
CA SER A 94 11.71 0.96 16.19
C SER A 94 12.32 0.79 14.80
N ILE A 95 13.62 1.04 14.68
CA ILE A 95 14.36 0.77 13.42
C ILE A 95 14.33 -0.72 13.08
N GLU A 96 14.35 -1.60 14.07
CA GLU A 96 14.21 -3.04 13.85
C GLU A 96 12.83 -3.37 13.25
N CYS A 97 11.75 -2.87 13.84
CA CYS A 97 10.42 -3.01 13.28
C CYS A 97 10.34 -2.48 11.83
N THR A 98 10.92 -1.30 11.59
CA THR A 98 10.96 -0.71 10.24
C THR A 98 11.66 -1.64 9.25
N LYS A 99 12.82 -2.20 9.61
CA LYS A 99 13.53 -3.16 8.77
C LYS A 99 12.71 -4.40 8.48
N LEU A 100 12.01 -4.95 9.49
CA LEU A 100 11.17 -6.13 9.34
C LEU A 100 9.94 -5.88 8.45
N THR A 101 9.41 -4.65 8.44
CA THR A 101 8.17 -4.30 7.71
C THR A 101 8.40 -3.61 6.37
N THR A 102 9.66 -3.33 6.00
CA THR A 102 10.05 -2.75 4.70
C THR A 102 10.95 -3.65 3.86
N ASN A 103 11.28 -4.84 4.37
CA ASN A 103 12.10 -5.83 3.66
C ASN A 103 11.46 -7.22 3.76
N LYS A 104 10.99 -7.73 2.63
CA LYS A 104 10.24 -8.99 2.53
C LYS A 104 11.01 -10.19 3.06
N PHE A 105 12.33 -10.26 2.85
CA PHE A 105 13.14 -11.35 3.34
C PHE A 105 13.22 -11.37 4.88
N PHE A 106 13.48 -10.23 5.50
CA PHE A 106 13.53 -10.15 6.96
C PHE A 106 12.15 -10.40 7.59
N MET A 107 11.09 -9.90 6.99
CA MET A 107 9.71 -10.19 7.39
C MET A 107 9.43 -11.70 7.37
N ARG A 108 9.71 -12.37 6.24
CA ARG A 108 9.51 -13.82 6.08
C ARG A 108 10.26 -14.61 7.13
N SER A 109 11.56 -14.29 7.29
CA SER A 109 12.43 -14.96 8.26
C SER A 109 11.86 -14.83 9.67
N LYS A 110 11.42 -13.62 10.04
CA LYS A 110 10.85 -13.39 11.38
C LYS A 110 9.54 -14.10 11.61
N LEU A 111 8.65 -14.10 10.64
CA LEU A 111 7.36 -14.83 10.73
C LEU A 111 7.59 -16.33 10.83
N PHE A 112 8.53 -16.87 10.05
CA PHE A 112 8.90 -18.31 10.09
C PHE A 112 9.45 -18.70 11.47
N GLU A 113 10.36 -17.90 12.06
CA GLU A 113 10.93 -18.12 13.41
C GLU A 113 9.85 -18.29 14.50
N VAL A 114 8.72 -17.56 14.38
CA VAL A 114 7.63 -17.62 15.36
C VAL A 114 6.52 -18.60 14.97
N GLY A 115 6.77 -19.45 13.95
CA GLY A 115 5.81 -20.46 13.49
C GLY A 115 4.57 -19.88 12.84
N ILE A 116 4.73 -18.79 12.04
CA ILE A 116 3.70 -18.29 11.14
C ILE A 116 4.03 -18.77 9.74
N GLU A 117 3.12 -19.56 9.17
CA GLU A 117 3.29 -20.12 7.84
C GLU A 117 3.17 -19.05 6.75
N GLY A 118 4.00 -19.17 5.73
CA GLY A 118 4.01 -18.37 4.51
C GLY A 118 4.50 -19.20 3.33
N PRO A 119 4.79 -18.59 2.17
CA PRO A 119 5.45 -19.29 1.08
C PRO A 119 6.85 -19.74 1.49
N LYS A 120 7.32 -20.89 1.00
CA LYS A 120 8.74 -21.27 1.05
C LYS A 120 9.51 -20.21 0.27
N PHE A 121 10.66 -19.79 0.77
CA PHE A 121 11.38 -18.66 0.20
C PHE A 121 12.89 -18.80 0.32
N ILE A 122 13.61 -18.20 -0.62
CA ILE A 122 15.06 -18.04 -0.61
C ILE A 122 15.44 -16.62 -0.97
N LYS A 123 16.56 -16.14 -0.44
CA LYS A 123 17.14 -14.85 -0.81
C LYS A 123 18.24 -15.05 -1.85
N ILE A 124 18.18 -14.25 -2.91
CA ILE A 124 19.25 -14.16 -3.90
C ILE A 124 20.05 -12.88 -3.63
N SER A 125 21.30 -13.05 -3.23
CA SER A 125 22.24 -11.95 -3.05
C SER A 125 23.42 -12.12 -4.02
N GLU A 126 23.99 -11.02 -4.49
CA GLU A 126 25.13 -11.00 -5.43
C GLU A 126 24.90 -11.77 -6.76
N GLY A 127 23.64 -12.13 -7.05
CA GLY A 127 23.25 -12.81 -8.30
C GLY A 127 23.66 -14.27 -8.39
N LYS A 128 24.07 -14.90 -7.31
CA LYS A 128 24.34 -16.33 -7.28
C LYS A 128 23.05 -17.08 -6.97
N LEU A 129 22.65 -17.95 -7.89
CA LEU A 129 21.63 -18.95 -7.64
C LEU A 129 22.13 -19.89 -6.54
N ASN A 130 21.29 -20.06 -5.51
CA ASN A 130 21.50 -21.06 -4.48
C ASN A 130 20.93 -22.39 -4.97
N ASP A 131 21.59 -23.51 -4.67
CA ASP A 131 21.11 -24.87 -5.04
C ASP A 131 19.73 -25.17 -4.42
N GLU A 132 19.36 -24.50 -3.32
CA GLU A 132 18.03 -24.59 -2.70
C GLU A 132 16.87 -24.29 -3.66
N ILE A 133 17.10 -23.55 -4.77
CA ILE A 133 16.07 -23.28 -5.78
C ILE A 133 15.52 -24.56 -6.41
N HIS A 134 16.34 -25.61 -6.51
CA HIS A 134 15.95 -26.90 -7.06
C HIS A 134 15.02 -27.71 -6.14
N GLU A 135 14.89 -27.27 -4.87
CA GLU A 135 13.99 -27.87 -3.88
C GLU A 135 12.65 -27.13 -3.79
N MET A 136 12.45 -26.07 -4.59
CA MET A 136 11.21 -25.28 -4.60
C MET A 136 10.23 -25.79 -5.65
N GLU A 137 8.94 -25.68 -5.35
CA GLU A 137 7.86 -26.10 -6.24
C GLU A 137 7.38 -24.94 -7.14
N PHE A 138 7.37 -25.19 -8.46
CA PHE A 138 6.85 -24.21 -9.43
C PHE A 138 5.31 -24.18 -9.43
N PRO A 139 4.69 -23.03 -9.76
CA PRO A 139 5.33 -21.78 -10.18
C PRO A 139 5.98 -21.01 -9.03
N LEU A 140 6.97 -20.14 -9.33
CA LEU A 140 7.64 -19.30 -8.36
C LEU A 140 7.39 -17.82 -8.63
N ILE A 141 7.40 -17.02 -7.56
CA ILE A 141 7.42 -15.56 -7.61
C ILE A 141 8.84 -15.08 -7.36
N VAL A 142 9.37 -14.28 -8.29
CA VAL A 142 10.66 -13.58 -8.16
C VAL A 142 10.39 -12.08 -8.04
N LYS A 143 10.84 -11.46 -6.94
CA LYS A 143 10.53 -10.05 -6.67
C LYS A 143 11.63 -9.35 -5.86
N PRO A 144 11.74 -8.00 -5.94
CA PRO A 144 12.59 -7.23 -5.05
C PRO A 144 12.20 -7.40 -3.58
N VAL A 145 13.18 -7.36 -2.66
CA VAL A 145 12.88 -7.44 -1.21
C VAL A 145 12.25 -6.15 -0.67
N ASP A 146 12.43 -5.00 -1.35
CA ASP A 146 12.24 -3.64 -0.85
C ASP A 146 11.33 -2.76 -1.74
N ARG A 147 10.47 -3.38 -2.55
CA ARG A 147 9.51 -2.67 -3.43
C ARG A 147 8.07 -3.03 -3.09
N SER A 148 7.15 -2.11 -3.42
CA SER A 148 5.70 -2.24 -3.31
C SER A 148 5.02 -1.95 -4.66
N GLY A 149 3.71 -2.23 -4.77
CA GLY A 149 2.91 -1.94 -5.97
C GLY A 149 3.24 -2.85 -7.15
N SER A 150 3.49 -4.12 -6.93
CA SER A 150 3.77 -5.16 -7.93
C SER A 150 4.98 -4.90 -8.84
N ARG A 151 5.83 -3.90 -8.53
CA ARG A 151 7.01 -3.57 -9.32
C ARG A 151 8.09 -4.64 -9.23
N GLY A 152 8.54 -5.11 -10.40
CA GLY A 152 9.57 -6.14 -10.49
C GLY A 152 9.11 -7.53 -10.03
N VAL A 153 7.81 -7.78 -9.90
CA VAL A 153 7.24 -9.09 -9.58
C VAL A 153 7.13 -9.91 -10.85
N ASN A 154 7.73 -11.09 -10.87
CA ASN A 154 7.70 -12.02 -11.99
C ASN A 154 7.20 -13.38 -11.52
N LEU A 155 6.17 -13.93 -12.17
CA LEU A 155 5.77 -15.32 -12.04
C LEU A 155 6.56 -16.14 -13.06
N ILE A 156 7.22 -17.20 -12.60
CA ILE A 156 7.96 -18.13 -13.47
C ILE A 156 7.43 -19.54 -13.31
N ASN A 157 7.34 -20.27 -14.43
CA ASN A 157 6.78 -21.61 -14.46
C ASN A 157 7.85 -22.70 -14.57
N ASN A 158 9.08 -22.33 -14.86
CA ASN A 158 10.21 -23.25 -14.96
C ASN A 158 11.55 -22.55 -14.70
N ILE A 159 12.58 -23.35 -14.44
CA ILE A 159 13.92 -22.87 -14.05
C ILE A 159 14.61 -22.01 -15.14
N ASN A 160 14.28 -22.21 -16.42
CA ASN A 160 14.93 -21.45 -17.50
C ASN A 160 14.55 -19.97 -17.49
N GLU A 161 13.49 -19.58 -16.81
CA GLU A 161 13.02 -18.19 -16.70
C GLU A 161 13.71 -17.44 -15.54
N ILE A 162 14.39 -18.15 -14.63
CA ILE A 162 14.85 -17.63 -13.34
C ILE A 162 15.88 -16.49 -13.48
N GLU A 163 16.88 -16.64 -14.36
CA GLU A 163 17.94 -15.65 -14.51
C GLU A 163 17.39 -14.29 -14.99
N LYS A 164 16.47 -14.34 -15.96
CA LYS A 164 15.81 -13.13 -16.45
C LYS A 164 14.99 -12.48 -15.34
N ALA A 165 14.16 -13.25 -14.63
CA ALA A 165 13.31 -12.75 -13.55
C ALA A 165 14.13 -12.13 -12.41
N ILE A 166 15.27 -12.74 -12.03
CA ILE A 166 16.19 -12.17 -11.04
C ILE A 166 16.77 -10.84 -11.53
N ASN A 167 17.19 -10.75 -12.78
CA ASN A 167 17.75 -9.52 -13.32
C ASN A 167 16.71 -8.39 -13.38
N ASP A 168 15.48 -8.69 -13.82
CA ASP A 168 14.37 -7.74 -13.83
C ASP A 168 14.04 -7.24 -12.40
N ALA A 169 13.95 -8.14 -11.43
CA ALA A 169 13.70 -7.80 -10.04
C ALA A 169 14.83 -6.98 -9.41
N LYS A 170 16.10 -7.28 -9.74
CA LYS A 170 17.27 -6.52 -9.29
C LYS A 170 17.28 -5.07 -9.75
N GLN A 171 16.88 -4.83 -10.99
CA GLN A 171 16.83 -3.48 -11.55
C GLN A 171 15.83 -2.60 -10.79
N GLU A 172 14.79 -3.20 -10.26
CA GLU A 172 13.79 -2.51 -9.46
C GLU A 172 14.18 -2.36 -7.97
N SER A 173 15.02 -3.24 -7.42
CA SER A 173 15.42 -3.20 -6.01
C SER A 173 16.33 -2.03 -5.69
N TRP A 174 16.12 -1.38 -4.52
CA TRP A 174 16.99 -0.30 -4.05
C TRP A 174 18.39 -0.79 -3.66
N ASN A 175 18.51 -2.01 -3.12
CA ASN A 175 19.76 -2.59 -2.66
C ASN A 175 20.25 -3.75 -3.54
N GLY A 176 19.50 -4.09 -4.60
CA GLY A 176 19.82 -5.19 -5.51
C GLY A 176 19.51 -6.60 -4.97
N ASP A 177 18.89 -6.71 -3.79
CA ASP A 177 18.48 -8.00 -3.24
C ASP A 177 17.13 -8.45 -3.81
N VAL A 178 17.01 -9.76 -4.05
CA VAL A 178 15.81 -10.40 -4.62
C VAL A 178 15.38 -11.53 -3.69
N ILE A 179 14.08 -11.74 -3.57
CA ILE A 179 13.47 -12.90 -2.92
C ILE A 179 12.77 -13.75 -3.98
N VAL A 180 12.95 -15.06 -3.89
CA VAL A 180 12.20 -16.06 -4.66
C VAL A 180 11.29 -16.79 -3.69
N GLU A 181 10.01 -16.90 -4.02
CA GLU A 181 8.98 -17.52 -3.19
C GLU A 181 8.17 -18.52 -4.01
N GLU A 182 7.72 -19.61 -3.41
CA GLU A 182 6.69 -20.47 -4.01
C GLU A 182 5.38 -19.68 -4.17
N PHE A 183 4.73 -19.81 -5.32
CA PHE A 183 3.48 -19.10 -5.59
C PHE A 183 2.34 -19.72 -4.79
N ILE A 184 1.68 -18.92 -3.98
CA ILE A 184 0.46 -19.32 -3.28
C ILE A 184 -0.73 -18.97 -4.16
N ASN A 185 -1.42 -20.01 -4.64
CA ASN A 185 -2.72 -19.83 -5.29
C ASN A 185 -3.80 -19.74 -4.22
N GLY A 186 -4.70 -18.75 -4.33
CA GLY A 186 -5.76 -18.58 -3.36
C GLY A 186 -6.41 -17.20 -3.44
N ARG A 187 -7.49 -17.06 -2.68
CA ARG A 187 -8.20 -15.78 -2.53
C ARG A 187 -7.35 -14.81 -1.72
N GLU A 188 -7.17 -13.61 -2.25
CA GLU A 188 -6.37 -12.57 -1.62
C GLU A 188 -7.23 -11.59 -0.82
N LEU A 189 -6.79 -11.32 0.40
CA LEU A 189 -7.40 -10.39 1.33
C LEU A 189 -6.35 -9.41 1.83
N SER A 190 -6.79 -8.21 2.20
CA SER A 190 -5.99 -7.36 3.09
C SER A 190 -6.75 -6.98 4.34
N ILE A 191 -6.01 -6.72 5.42
CA ILE A 191 -6.53 -6.33 6.72
C ILE A 191 -5.89 -5.01 7.12
N GLU A 192 -6.72 -4.02 7.43
CA GLU A 192 -6.27 -2.74 7.97
C GLU A 192 -6.34 -2.78 9.50
N THR A 193 -5.26 -2.38 10.14
CA THR A 193 -5.19 -2.30 11.61
C THR A 193 -4.61 -0.98 12.07
N ILE A 194 -4.88 -0.63 13.33
CA ILE A 194 -4.23 0.49 14.01
C ILE A 194 -3.70 0.02 15.37
N SER A 195 -2.47 0.44 15.71
CA SER A 195 -1.78 0.00 16.91
C SER A 195 -1.42 1.18 17.80
N TRP A 196 -1.60 0.98 19.11
CA TRP A 196 -1.18 1.92 20.14
C TRP A 196 -0.51 1.18 21.29
N GLU A 197 0.76 1.49 21.57
CA GLU A 197 1.58 0.87 22.62
C GLU A 197 1.65 -0.67 22.53
N GLY A 198 1.54 -1.22 21.30
CA GLY A 198 1.54 -2.66 21.05
C GLY A 198 0.17 -3.32 21.24
N LYS A 199 -0.89 -2.56 21.50
CA LYS A 199 -2.27 -3.05 21.43
C LYS A 199 -2.81 -2.82 20.02
N HIS A 200 -3.28 -3.88 19.38
CA HIS A 200 -3.72 -3.87 18.00
C HIS A 200 -5.24 -3.86 17.91
N TYR A 201 -5.78 -3.04 17.00
CA TYR A 201 -7.20 -2.93 16.71
C TYR A 201 -7.39 -3.21 15.22
N ILE A 202 -8.11 -4.26 14.89
CA ILE A 202 -8.49 -4.58 13.52
C ILE A 202 -9.63 -3.65 13.12
N LEU A 203 -9.46 -2.96 12.01
CA LEU A 203 -10.41 -1.97 11.52
C LEU A 203 -11.32 -2.56 10.46
N GLN A 204 -10.75 -3.23 9.45
CA GLN A 204 -11.53 -3.74 8.33
C GLN A 204 -10.77 -4.82 7.55
N TYR A 205 -11.54 -5.66 6.86
CA TYR A 205 -11.09 -6.71 5.93
C TYR A 205 -11.49 -6.32 4.52
N THR A 206 -10.58 -6.50 3.57
CA THR A 206 -10.75 -6.10 2.17
C THR A 206 -10.61 -7.31 1.27
N ASP A 207 -11.59 -7.56 0.40
CA ASP A 207 -11.40 -8.44 -0.75
C ASP A 207 -10.58 -7.71 -1.81
N LYS A 208 -9.55 -8.36 -2.36
CA LYS A 208 -8.72 -7.84 -3.44
C LYS A 208 -9.00 -8.61 -4.72
N GLU A 209 -9.26 -7.89 -5.80
CA GLU A 209 -9.38 -8.44 -7.14
C GLU A 209 -8.22 -7.97 -8.00
N THR A 210 -7.51 -8.92 -8.61
CA THR A 210 -6.35 -8.63 -9.47
C THR A 210 -6.60 -9.09 -10.90
N THR A 211 -5.75 -8.63 -11.82
CA THR A 211 -5.61 -9.26 -13.13
C THR A 211 -4.97 -10.64 -12.94
N ASP A 212 -5.14 -11.51 -13.96
CA ASP A 212 -4.42 -12.78 -14.00
C ASP A 212 -2.90 -12.58 -14.16
N ALA A 213 -2.17 -13.70 -14.09
CA ALA A 213 -0.76 -13.73 -14.45
C ALA A 213 -0.54 -13.11 -15.86
N PRO A 214 0.61 -12.47 -16.11
CA PRO A 214 1.79 -12.42 -15.24
C PRO A 214 1.82 -11.22 -14.28
N ASN A 215 0.93 -10.25 -14.38
CA ASN A 215 1.14 -8.92 -13.79
C ASN A 215 0.49 -8.76 -12.40
N PHE A 216 -0.61 -9.47 -12.09
CA PHE A 216 -1.35 -9.40 -10.81
C PHE A 216 -1.67 -7.97 -10.36
N ILE A 217 -2.16 -7.14 -11.29
CA ILE A 217 -2.47 -5.72 -11.03
C ILE A 217 -3.83 -5.64 -10.35
N GLU A 218 -3.94 -4.88 -9.28
CA GLU A 218 -5.20 -4.66 -8.59
C GLU A 218 -6.23 -3.99 -9.49
N LYS A 219 -7.38 -4.64 -9.66
CA LYS A 219 -8.55 -4.18 -10.43
C LYS A 219 -9.60 -3.55 -9.54
N ALA A 220 -9.79 -4.13 -8.36
CA ALA A 220 -10.78 -3.66 -7.39
C ALA A 220 -10.43 -4.07 -5.97
N HIS A 221 -10.97 -3.31 -5.01
CA HIS A 221 -10.98 -3.62 -3.59
C HIS A 221 -12.37 -3.41 -3.03
N HIS A 222 -12.82 -4.31 -2.14
CA HIS A 222 -14.15 -4.23 -1.54
C HIS A 222 -14.12 -4.46 -0.05
N GLN A 223 -14.82 -3.63 0.69
CA GLN A 223 -14.99 -3.70 2.14
C GLN A 223 -16.48 -3.74 2.51
N PRO A 224 -16.88 -4.59 3.50
CA PRO A 224 -16.07 -5.64 4.11
C PRO A 224 -15.81 -6.80 3.15
N ALA A 225 -14.74 -7.55 3.38
CA ALA A 225 -14.52 -8.82 2.70
C ALA A 225 -15.61 -9.84 3.04
N ILE A 226 -15.90 -10.74 2.10
CA ILE A 226 -16.87 -11.83 2.32
C ILE A 226 -16.14 -12.96 3.04
N ILE A 227 -16.12 -12.93 4.37
CA ILE A 227 -15.54 -13.93 5.25
C ILE A 227 -16.56 -14.40 6.29
N ASN A 228 -16.52 -15.68 6.65
CA ASN A 228 -17.34 -16.23 7.72
C ASN A 228 -16.72 -15.96 9.11
N ASN A 229 -17.48 -16.24 10.19
CA ASN A 229 -17.01 -15.97 11.54
C ASN A 229 -15.76 -16.79 11.93
N LYS A 230 -15.64 -18.03 11.45
CA LYS A 230 -14.48 -18.90 11.74
C LYS A 230 -13.23 -18.33 11.06
N GLU A 231 -13.34 -18.00 9.77
CA GLU A 231 -12.23 -17.37 9.03
C GLU A 231 -11.80 -16.07 9.70
N ARG A 232 -12.75 -15.24 10.13
CA ARG A 232 -12.47 -14.01 10.86
C ARG A 232 -11.65 -14.26 12.12
N ASP A 233 -12.09 -15.19 12.97
CA ASP A 233 -11.43 -15.49 14.25
C ASP A 233 -9.99 -16.03 14.02
N GLU A 234 -9.79 -16.79 12.96
CA GLU A 234 -8.47 -17.33 12.58
C GLU A 234 -7.57 -16.22 12.04
N ILE A 235 -8.10 -15.34 11.17
CA ILE A 235 -7.37 -14.18 10.62
C ILE A 235 -6.96 -13.25 11.77
N ASP A 236 -7.87 -12.92 12.70
CA ASP A 236 -7.60 -12.02 13.80
C ASP A 236 -6.44 -12.51 14.67
N LYS A 237 -6.44 -13.80 15.02
CA LYS A 237 -5.37 -14.42 15.81
C LYS A 237 -4.04 -14.40 15.07
N LEU A 238 -4.06 -14.73 13.78
CA LEU A 238 -2.87 -14.75 12.94
C LEU A 238 -2.29 -13.33 12.79
N VAL A 239 -3.13 -12.34 12.49
CA VAL A 239 -2.74 -10.95 12.32
C VAL A 239 -2.13 -10.39 13.60
N ILE A 240 -2.79 -10.54 14.75
CA ILE A 240 -2.26 -10.06 16.03
C ILE A 240 -0.90 -10.70 16.33
N LYS A 241 -0.79 -12.04 16.20
CA LYS A 241 0.47 -12.76 16.39
C LYS A 241 1.60 -12.23 15.47
N ALA A 242 1.26 -11.90 14.23
CA ALA A 242 2.24 -11.39 13.27
C ALA A 242 2.69 -9.95 13.59
N LEU A 243 1.75 -9.08 13.97
CA LEU A 243 2.07 -7.71 14.38
C LEU A 243 2.96 -7.67 15.63
N ASP A 244 2.67 -8.52 16.62
CA ASP A 244 3.50 -8.71 17.81
C ASP A 244 4.92 -9.19 17.44
N ALA A 245 5.02 -10.19 16.56
CA ALA A 245 6.30 -10.76 16.13
C ALA A 245 7.20 -9.73 15.41
N LEU A 246 6.59 -8.83 14.63
CA LEU A 246 7.28 -7.75 13.94
C LEU A 246 7.53 -6.51 14.84
N ASN A 247 7.13 -6.60 16.12
CA ASN A 247 7.26 -5.53 17.11
C ASN A 247 6.63 -4.20 16.67
N ILE A 248 5.46 -4.29 16.02
CA ILE A 248 4.69 -3.11 15.64
C ILE A 248 3.99 -2.59 16.89
N ARG A 249 4.25 -1.35 17.27
CA ARG A 249 3.71 -0.74 18.48
C ARG A 249 2.79 0.44 18.21
N TYR A 250 3.02 1.16 17.12
CA TYR A 250 2.33 2.42 16.82
C TYR A 250 1.95 2.53 15.34
N GLY A 251 0.80 3.17 15.08
CA GLY A 251 0.38 3.53 13.73
C GLY A 251 -0.46 2.49 13.03
N ALA A 252 -0.67 2.72 11.76
CA ALA A 252 -1.40 1.82 10.89
C ALA A 252 -0.56 0.60 10.49
N SER A 253 -1.25 -0.52 10.17
CA SER A 253 -0.63 -1.60 9.42
C SER A 253 -1.58 -2.12 8.36
N HIS A 254 -1.01 -2.54 7.25
CA HIS A 254 -1.67 -3.18 6.13
C HIS A 254 -1.10 -4.58 5.97
N ILE A 255 -1.95 -5.57 6.12
CA ILE A 255 -1.59 -6.98 6.09
C ILE A 255 -2.21 -7.61 4.85
N GLU A 256 -1.41 -8.20 3.99
CA GLU A 256 -1.88 -8.99 2.85
C GLU A 256 -1.74 -10.47 3.19
N LEU A 257 -2.81 -11.23 2.98
CA LEU A 257 -2.83 -12.66 3.15
C LEU A 257 -3.60 -13.35 2.02
N LYS A 258 -3.32 -14.63 1.83
CA LYS A 258 -4.12 -15.52 0.97
C LYS A 258 -4.73 -16.65 1.77
N ILE A 259 -5.94 -17.01 1.38
CA ILE A 259 -6.60 -18.26 1.78
C ILE A 259 -6.37 -19.24 0.63
N ASP A 260 -5.54 -20.25 0.85
CA ASP A 260 -5.18 -21.21 -0.18
C ASP A 260 -6.29 -22.25 -0.45
N SER A 261 -6.07 -23.17 -1.38
CA SER A 261 -7.05 -24.21 -1.76
C SER A 261 -7.35 -25.23 -0.65
N GLU A 262 -6.58 -25.23 0.45
CA GLU A 262 -6.78 -26.07 1.63
C GLU A 262 -7.35 -25.27 2.80
N ASP A 263 -7.90 -24.08 2.54
CA ASP A 263 -8.41 -23.13 3.52
C ASP A 263 -7.34 -22.65 4.56
N LYS A 264 -6.05 -22.75 4.22
CA LYS A 264 -4.96 -22.29 5.08
C LYS A 264 -4.66 -20.82 4.85
N LEU A 265 -4.44 -20.09 5.95
CA LEU A 265 -4.05 -18.69 5.91
C LEU A 265 -2.55 -18.55 5.70
N LYS A 266 -2.15 -17.81 4.68
CA LYS A 266 -0.76 -17.52 4.34
C LYS A 266 -0.51 -16.02 4.27
N ILE A 267 0.32 -15.48 5.16
CA ILE A 267 0.70 -14.06 5.10
C ILE A 267 1.60 -13.83 3.89
N ILE A 268 1.23 -12.84 3.08
CA ILE A 268 1.95 -12.43 1.87
C ILE A 268 2.83 -11.22 2.14
N GLU A 269 2.32 -10.21 2.83
CA GLU A 269 3.07 -8.99 3.15
C GLU A 269 2.48 -8.29 4.37
N ILE A 270 3.33 -7.60 5.14
CA ILE A 270 2.91 -6.71 6.22
C ILE A 270 3.72 -5.42 6.11
N GLY A 271 3.03 -4.32 5.85
CA GLY A 271 3.59 -2.98 5.93
C GLY A 271 3.13 -2.27 7.19
N ALA A 272 4.05 -1.72 7.99
CA ALA A 272 3.71 -0.90 9.17
C ALA A 272 3.30 0.52 8.76
N ARG A 273 2.32 0.59 7.88
CA ARG A 273 1.73 1.81 7.34
C ARG A 273 0.32 1.53 6.85
N MET A 274 -0.48 2.58 6.65
CA MET A 274 -1.81 2.49 6.06
C MET A 274 -1.76 1.90 4.64
N GLY A 275 -2.74 1.08 4.29
CA GLY A 275 -2.91 0.57 2.93
C GLY A 275 -2.99 1.69 1.90
N GLY A 276 -2.35 1.46 0.74
CA GLY A 276 -2.48 2.31 -0.44
C GLY A 276 -3.82 2.13 -1.13
N ASP A 277 -3.88 2.53 -2.41
CA ASP A 277 -5.04 2.25 -3.27
C ASP A 277 -6.38 2.72 -2.69
N CYS A 278 -6.37 3.81 -1.93
CA CYS A 278 -7.53 4.34 -1.20
C CYS A 278 -8.12 3.38 -0.15
N ILE A 279 -7.55 2.20 0.07
CA ILE A 279 -8.05 1.20 1.04
C ILE A 279 -8.14 1.82 2.43
N GLY A 280 -7.03 2.38 2.94
CA GLY A 280 -6.99 2.97 4.28
C GLY A 280 -7.59 4.38 4.33
N SER A 281 -7.32 5.22 3.34
CA SER A 281 -7.71 6.63 3.36
C SER A 281 -9.20 6.88 3.13
N ASP A 282 -9.83 6.05 2.28
CA ASP A 282 -11.22 6.24 1.86
C ASP A 282 -12.10 5.06 2.29
N LEU A 283 -11.76 3.81 1.89
CA LEU A 283 -12.67 2.67 2.04
C LEU A 283 -12.96 2.32 3.50
N VAL A 284 -11.96 2.37 4.40
CA VAL A 284 -12.17 2.09 5.84
C VAL A 284 -13.18 3.06 6.44
N GLN A 285 -13.06 4.35 6.16
CA GLN A 285 -14.00 5.34 6.67
C GLN A 285 -15.40 5.14 6.08
N LEU A 286 -15.50 4.89 4.78
CA LEU A 286 -16.77 4.69 4.09
C LEU A 286 -17.50 3.44 4.59
N SER A 287 -16.78 2.34 4.88
CA SER A 287 -17.37 1.08 5.30
C SER A 287 -17.64 0.97 6.80
N THR A 288 -16.87 1.67 7.65
CA THR A 288 -16.94 1.51 9.12
C THR A 288 -17.34 2.77 9.86
N GLY A 289 -17.30 3.94 9.21
CA GLY A 289 -17.47 5.25 9.86
C GLY A 289 -16.25 5.72 10.67
N TYR A 290 -15.19 4.92 10.81
CA TYR A 290 -13.97 5.30 11.52
C TYR A 290 -13.03 6.11 10.63
N ASP A 291 -12.71 7.34 11.02
CA ASP A 291 -11.74 8.20 10.33
C ASP A 291 -10.31 7.71 10.60
N PHE A 292 -9.83 6.78 9.76
CA PHE A 292 -8.54 6.14 9.94
C PHE A 292 -7.37 7.11 9.73
N VAL A 293 -7.49 8.07 8.79
CA VAL A 293 -6.49 9.10 8.57
C VAL A 293 -6.33 9.97 9.80
N LYS A 294 -7.44 10.38 10.43
CA LYS A 294 -7.42 11.08 11.72
C LYS A 294 -6.74 10.24 12.80
N GLY A 295 -7.08 8.94 12.89
CA GLY A 295 -6.51 8.03 13.88
C GLY A 295 -4.98 7.93 13.83
N VAL A 296 -4.39 7.85 12.63
CA VAL A 296 -2.93 7.83 12.48
C VAL A 296 -2.27 9.17 12.82
N ILE A 297 -2.94 10.29 12.54
CA ILE A 297 -2.46 11.62 12.97
C ILE A 297 -2.52 11.73 14.50
N GLU A 298 -3.60 11.26 15.13
CA GLU A 298 -3.73 11.24 16.60
C GLU A 298 -2.63 10.41 17.26
N ILE A 299 -2.22 9.27 16.66
CA ILE A 299 -1.06 8.50 17.14
C ILE A 299 0.22 9.32 17.01
N ALA A 300 0.52 9.85 15.83
CA ALA A 300 1.76 10.58 15.60
C ALA A 300 1.91 11.80 16.54
N THR A 301 0.79 12.38 16.97
CA THR A 301 0.75 13.54 17.88
C THR A 301 0.54 13.20 19.36
N GLY A 302 0.40 11.90 19.70
CA GLY A 302 0.22 11.43 21.09
C GLY A 302 -1.18 11.65 21.66
N ASN A 303 -2.19 11.76 20.80
CA ASN A 303 -3.59 12.02 21.19
C ASN A 303 -4.55 10.88 20.79
N PHE A 304 -4.04 9.65 20.66
CA PHE A 304 -4.81 8.51 20.17
C PHE A 304 -6.08 8.24 20.96
N LYS A 305 -7.13 7.94 20.24
CA LYS A 305 -8.41 7.46 20.76
C LYS A 305 -8.74 6.09 20.20
N ILE A 306 -9.24 5.22 21.05
CA ILE A 306 -9.67 3.87 20.65
C ILE A 306 -10.70 3.98 19.50
N PRO A 307 -10.57 3.18 18.44
CA PRO A 307 -11.50 3.23 17.32
C PRO A 307 -12.96 3.02 17.77
N ALA A 308 -13.82 3.93 17.34
CA ALA A 308 -15.27 3.82 17.49
C ALA A 308 -15.88 3.73 16.09
N PHE A 309 -16.63 2.65 15.87
CA PHE A 309 -17.24 2.37 14.57
C PHE A 309 -18.65 2.98 14.51
N GLY A 310 -18.99 3.53 13.34
CA GLY A 310 -20.31 4.09 13.03
C GLY A 310 -21.20 3.12 12.25
N GLU A 311 -21.95 3.65 11.29
CA GLU A 311 -22.74 2.84 10.36
C GLU A 311 -21.86 1.92 9.53
N LYS A 312 -22.32 0.68 9.36
CA LYS A 312 -21.67 -0.31 8.51
C LYS A 312 -22.27 -0.23 7.12
N ASN A 313 -21.40 0.03 6.14
CA ASN A 313 -21.75 0.03 4.72
C ASN A 313 -20.78 -0.89 3.95
N CYS A 314 -21.10 -1.14 2.68
CA CYS A 314 -20.15 -1.62 1.71
C CYS A 314 -19.46 -0.42 1.05
N SER A 315 -18.17 -0.54 0.82
CA SER A 315 -17.40 0.41 0.02
C SER A 315 -16.44 -0.35 -0.89
N GLY A 316 -16.07 0.26 -1.99
CA GLY A 316 -15.08 -0.33 -2.86
C GLY A 316 -14.55 0.67 -3.87
N ILE A 317 -13.46 0.27 -4.52
CA ILE A 317 -12.81 1.00 -5.58
C ILE A 317 -12.69 0.10 -6.80
N TYR A 318 -12.94 0.67 -7.97
CA TYR A 318 -12.68 0.04 -9.25
C TYR A 318 -11.69 0.87 -10.05
N TYR A 319 -10.66 0.23 -10.57
CA TYR A 319 -9.69 0.84 -11.47
C TYR A 319 -10.09 0.64 -12.92
N ILE A 320 -9.80 1.64 -13.76
CA ILE A 320 -10.16 1.64 -15.18
C ILE A 320 -8.96 1.19 -16.02
N PHE A 321 -9.20 0.21 -16.87
CA PHE A 321 -8.24 -0.36 -17.82
C PHE A 321 -8.70 -0.05 -19.25
N PRO A 322 -8.39 1.16 -19.78
CA PRO A 322 -8.77 1.54 -21.13
C PRO A 322 -7.92 0.80 -22.18
N ARG A 323 -8.34 0.87 -23.43
CA ARG A 323 -7.48 0.46 -24.55
C ARG A 323 -6.27 1.39 -24.65
N PRO A 324 -5.06 0.87 -24.98
CA PRO A 324 -3.89 1.71 -25.18
C PRO A 324 -4.13 2.78 -26.26
N GLY A 325 -3.72 4.01 -25.98
CA GLY A 325 -3.93 5.11 -26.92
C GLY A 325 -3.65 6.49 -26.31
N VAL A 326 -3.80 7.54 -27.11
CA VAL A 326 -3.70 8.92 -26.63
C VAL A 326 -4.99 9.28 -25.92
N TYR A 327 -4.90 9.72 -24.68
CA TYR A 327 -6.06 10.11 -23.87
C TYR A 327 -6.64 11.43 -24.35
N GLU A 328 -7.94 11.44 -24.68
CA GLU A 328 -8.66 12.60 -25.22
C GLU A 328 -9.76 13.13 -24.29
N GLY A 329 -10.18 12.34 -23.30
CA GLY A 329 -11.21 12.74 -22.35
C GLY A 329 -11.90 11.56 -21.69
N PHE A 330 -12.97 11.83 -20.97
CA PHE A 330 -13.72 10.79 -20.27
C PHE A 330 -15.24 11.04 -20.32
N ILE A 331 -15.99 9.98 -20.07
CA ILE A 331 -17.42 10.01 -19.82
C ILE A 331 -17.65 9.45 -18.42
N PHE A 332 -18.40 10.18 -17.59
CA PHE A 332 -18.82 9.71 -16.28
C PHE A 332 -20.35 9.67 -16.19
N LYS A 333 -20.89 8.50 -15.85
CA LYS A 333 -22.33 8.29 -15.62
C LYS A 333 -22.63 8.61 -14.14
N LYS A 334 -23.43 9.65 -13.89
CA LYS A 334 -23.81 10.02 -12.54
C LYS A 334 -24.58 8.89 -11.86
N ASN A 335 -24.09 8.45 -10.68
CA ASN A 335 -24.70 7.42 -9.86
C ASN A 335 -24.61 7.87 -8.38
N ALA A 336 -25.70 7.71 -7.60
CA ALA A 336 -25.77 8.15 -6.22
C ALA A 336 -24.80 7.41 -5.29
N ASP A 337 -24.47 6.15 -5.62
CA ASP A 337 -23.57 5.33 -4.83
C ASP A 337 -22.09 5.66 -5.08
N ILE A 338 -21.76 6.36 -6.18
CA ILE A 338 -20.38 6.76 -6.47
C ILE A 338 -20.05 8.04 -5.70
N VAL A 339 -19.16 7.92 -4.74
CA VAL A 339 -18.79 9.03 -3.85
C VAL A 339 -17.56 9.79 -4.34
N LYS A 340 -16.72 9.17 -5.17
CA LYS A 340 -15.50 9.77 -5.71
C LYS A 340 -15.11 9.11 -7.02
N TYR A 341 -14.56 9.86 -7.94
CA TYR A 341 -13.76 9.35 -9.05
C TYR A 341 -12.57 10.26 -9.30
N GLU A 342 -11.52 9.71 -9.91
CA GLU A 342 -10.30 10.47 -10.23
C GLU A 342 -9.73 10.02 -11.56
N ILE A 343 -9.27 11.00 -12.34
CA ILE A 343 -8.53 10.80 -13.58
C ILE A 343 -7.08 11.22 -13.31
N LEU A 344 -6.17 10.25 -13.33
CA LEU A 344 -4.74 10.45 -13.07
C LEU A 344 -3.96 10.78 -14.35
N ALA A 345 -4.51 10.44 -15.52
CA ALA A 345 -3.94 10.77 -16.83
C ALA A 345 -4.24 12.22 -17.22
N HIS A 346 -3.32 12.86 -17.93
CA HIS A 346 -3.51 14.19 -18.50
C HIS A 346 -3.89 14.10 -19.99
N ILE A 347 -4.69 15.05 -20.48
CA ILE A 347 -5.05 15.12 -21.89
C ILE A 347 -3.80 15.10 -22.77
N SER A 348 -3.83 14.29 -23.81
CA SER A 348 -2.74 14.00 -24.73
C SER A 348 -1.64 13.06 -24.22
N ASP A 349 -1.73 12.56 -22.97
CA ASP A 349 -0.85 11.49 -22.51
C ASP A 349 -1.12 10.20 -23.32
N TYR A 350 -0.08 9.45 -23.61
CA TYR A 350 -0.23 8.10 -24.15
C TYR A 350 -0.39 7.12 -22.99
N ILE A 351 -1.56 6.51 -22.91
CA ILE A 351 -1.82 5.42 -21.96
C ILE A 351 -1.34 4.11 -22.59
N PRO A 352 -0.31 3.46 -22.04
CA PRO A 352 0.17 2.17 -22.53
C PRO A 352 -0.73 1.02 -22.08
N GLU A 353 -0.39 -0.20 -22.50
CA GLU A 353 -0.87 -1.39 -21.80
C GLU A 353 -0.40 -1.36 -20.34
N ILE A 354 -1.32 -1.49 -19.40
CA ILE A 354 -1.05 -1.35 -17.97
C ILE A 354 -0.36 -2.63 -17.47
N LYS A 355 0.83 -2.51 -16.89
CA LYS A 355 1.68 -3.61 -16.43
C LYS A 355 1.95 -3.58 -14.92
N ASP A 356 1.69 -2.48 -14.27
CA ASP A 356 1.80 -2.31 -12.82
C ASP A 356 0.76 -1.29 -12.31
N SER A 357 0.57 -1.25 -10.99
CA SER A 357 -0.46 -0.44 -10.36
C SER A 357 -0.23 1.06 -10.49
N SER A 358 1.00 1.52 -10.73
CA SER A 358 1.32 2.94 -10.90
C SER A 358 0.87 3.52 -12.25
N GLN A 359 0.58 2.65 -13.22
CA GLN A 359 0.17 3.03 -14.57
C GLN A 359 -1.35 3.15 -14.72
N ARG A 360 -2.13 2.82 -13.68
CA ARG A 360 -3.60 2.90 -13.72
C ARG A 360 -4.06 4.35 -13.89
N PRO A 361 -4.79 4.69 -14.96
CA PRO A 361 -5.06 6.08 -15.34
C PRO A 361 -6.27 6.70 -14.65
N ALA A 362 -7.15 5.90 -14.04
CA ALA A 362 -8.35 6.39 -13.38
C ALA A 362 -8.98 5.33 -12.46
N TYR A 363 -9.82 5.80 -11.54
CA TYR A 363 -10.63 4.95 -10.68
C TYR A 363 -11.93 5.64 -10.27
N TYR A 364 -12.87 4.87 -9.72
CA TYR A 364 -14.00 5.38 -8.95
C TYR A 364 -14.22 4.61 -7.66
N ILE A 365 -14.76 5.29 -6.65
CA ILE A 365 -15.06 4.74 -5.33
C ILE A 365 -16.56 4.79 -5.09
N TYR A 366 -17.12 3.69 -4.58
CA TYR A 366 -18.51 3.61 -4.20
C TYR A 366 -18.70 3.43 -2.67
N LYS A 367 -19.88 3.84 -2.18
CA LYS A 367 -20.43 3.52 -0.87
C LYS A 367 -21.90 3.13 -1.04
N SER A 368 -22.29 1.96 -0.55
CA SER A 368 -23.67 1.45 -0.67
C SER A 368 -24.03 0.56 0.53
N ASP A 369 -25.26 0.14 0.67
CA ASP A 369 -25.69 -0.89 1.63
C ASP A 369 -25.31 -2.32 1.21
N HIS A 370 -24.88 -2.50 -0.05
CA HIS A 370 -24.42 -3.77 -0.60
C HIS A 370 -23.18 -3.57 -1.49
N ARG A 371 -22.48 -4.66 -1.82
CA ARG A 371 -21.36 -4.64 -2.78
C ARG A 371 -21.89 -4.36 -4.18
N ILE A 372 -21.33 -3.35 -4.85
CA ILE A 372 -21.67 -2.98 -6.22
C ILE A 372 -20.76 -3.75 -7.18
N GLU A 373 -21.34 -4.30 -8.24
CA GLU A 373 -20.60 -4.93 -9.34
C GLU A 373 -19.98 -3.87 -10.27
N PHE A 374 -18.90 -4.26 -10.98
CA PHE A 374 -18.26 -3.38 -11.95
C PHE A 374 -19.20 -3.01 -13.09
N ASP A 375 -19.45 -1.72 -13.28
CA ASP A 375 -20.15 -1.16 -14.43
C ASP A 375 -19.13 -0.54 -15.40
N PRO A 376 -18.87 -1.15 -16.58
CA PRO A 376 -17.92 -0.62 -17.54
C PRO A 376 -18.35 0.72 -18.15
N GLU A 377 -19.61 1.12 -18.00
CA GLU A 377 -20.13 2.41 -18.46
C GLU A 377 -20.06 3.50 -17.39
N GLN A 378 -19.70 3.15 -16.13
CA GLN A 378 -19.67 4.08 -15.02
C GLN A 378 -18.63 5.19 -15.21
N LEU A 379 -17.42 4.81 -15.67
CA LEU A 379 -16.34 5.72 -16.01
C LEU A 379 -15.57 5.17 -17.21
N ILE A 380 -15.65 5.88 -18.33
CA ILE A 380 -15.00 5.50 -19.59
C ILE A 380 -13.92 6.51 -19.92
N LEU A 381 -12.69 6.06 -20.12
CA LEU A 381 -11.63 6.88 -20.69
C LEU A 381 -11.66 6.77 -22.23
N ILE A 382 -11.70 7.91 -22.89
CA ILE A 382 -11.66 8.00 -24.36
C ILE A 382 -10.21 8.04 -24.79
N THR A 383 -9.78 7.01 -25.53
CA THR A 383 -8.42 6.91 -26.08
C THR A 383 -8.45 6.76 -27.59
N ARG A 384 -7.57 7.48 -28.31
CA ARG A 384 -7.40 7.34 -29.75
C ARG A 384 -6.17 6.49 -30.05
N CYS A 385 -6.36 5.42 -30.84
CA CYS A 385 -5.24 4.59 -31.30
C CYS A 385 -4.28 5.40 -32.17
N LYS A 386 -2.95 5.20 -32.00
CA LYS A 386 -1.93 5.87 -32.85
C LYS A 386 -2.04 5.57 -34.36
N TYR A 387 -2.80 4.53 -34.74
CA TYR A 387 -2.90 4.05 -36.11
C TYR A 387 -4.25 4.35 -36.80
N ASP A 388 -5.15 5.11 -36.15
CA ASP A 388 -6.41 5.53 -36.75
C ASP A 388 -6.28 6.77 -37.67
N ASN A 389 -5.14 6.94 -38.33
CA ASN A 389 -4.98 7.90 -39.43
C ASN A 389 -5.32 7.23 -40.77
N SER A 390 -6.50 6.64 -40.86
CA SER A 390 -7.09 6.24 -42.15
C SER A 390 -8.26 7.16 -42.47
N PHE A 391 -7.95 8.31 -43.07
CA PHE A 391 -8.81 9.08 -43.95
C PHE A 391 -8.09 9.33 -45.26
#